data_eef5098e72b01a2193f907387b735824
#
_entry.id   eef5098e72b01a2193f907387b735824
#
_cell.length_a   1.000
_cell.length_b   1.000
_cell.length_c   1.000
_cell.angle_alpha   90.00
_cell.angle_beta   90.00
_cell.angle_gamma   90.00
#
_symmetry.space_group_name_H-M   'P 1'
#
loop_
_entity.id
_entity.type
_entity.pdbx_description
1 polymer ?
#
loop_
_entity_poly.entity_id
_entity_poly.type
_entity_poly.pdbx_seq_one_letter_code
_entity_poly.pdbx_strand_id
1 'polypeptide(L)'
;SYSCSSLMGDFKTIGPDNGYTAIGFSPFNSFVANNEFVILFLFSPISQNKTIVTQYWVTHKDAEVDIEKMIFLWNQTSTEDSQLCEMNQKGIESRAYQPGKYGDLETSLIHYQKFYLDHLQNHIRELT
;
A
#
# COMPACT_ATOMS: atom_id res chain seq x y z
N SER A 1 17.68 2.05 -18.87
CA SER A 1 17.37 1.40 -17.61
C SER A 1 17.33 2.47 -16.53
N TYR A 2 16.15 2.79 -16.05
CA TYR A 2 16.02 3.64 -14.87
C TYR A 2 16.50 2.79 -13.69
N SER A 3 17.54 3.23 -12.99
CA SER A 3 17.92 2.60 -11.76
C SER A 3 16.80 2.86 -10.74
N CYS A 4 16.40 1.85 -9.97
CA CYS A 4 15.37 1.96 -8.96
C CYS A 4 15.70 3.04 -7.91
N SER A 5 16.97 3.35 -7.72
CA SER A 5 17.49 4.41 -6.86
C SER A 5 17.02 5.82 -7.25
N SER A 6 16.82 6.11 -8.56
CA SER A 6 16.36 7.43 -9.00
C SER A 6 14.88 7.69 -8.68
N LEU A 7 14.07 6.65 -8.51
CA LEU A 7 12.66 6.75 -8.11
C LEU A 7 12.46 6.88 -6.60
N MET A 8 13.46 6.44 -5.81
CA MET A 8 13.39 6.43 -4.35
C MET A 8 14.15 7.59 -3.70
N GLY A 9 14.84 8.41 -4.49
CA GLY A 9 15.68 9.53 -4.07
C GLY A 9 17.18 9.25 -4.20
N ASP A 10 17.96 10.31 -4.42
CA ASP A 10 19.43 10.28 -4.43
C ASP A 10 19.94 10.49 -2.99
N PHE A 11 19.91 9.43 -2.20
CA PHE A 11 20.45 9.46 -0.86
C PHE A 11 21.82 8.79 -0.81
N LYS A 12 22.68 9.23 0.10
CA LYS A 12 23.91 8.48 0.38
C LYS A 12 23.53 7.17 1.06
N THR A 13 23.68 6.10 0.35
CA THR A 13 23.39 4.74 0.81
C THR A 13 24.33 4.34 1.95
N ILE A 14 23.78 3.77 3.02
CA ILE A 14 24.53 3.25 4.18
C ILE A 14 25.13 1.86 3.88
N GLY A 15 24.86 1.32 2.72
CA GLY A 15 25.34 0.02 2.27
C GLY A 15 25.07 -0.18 0.79
N PRO A 16 25.35 -1.37 0.25
CA PRO A 16 25.01 -1.67 -1.14
C PRO A 16 23.51 -1.50 -1.36
N ASP A 17 23.15 -0.76 -2.40
CA ASP A 17 21.76 -0.63 -2.83
C ASP A 17 21.30 -1.95 -3.44
N ASN A 18 20.51 -2.71 -2.68
CA ASN A 18 19.95 -4.00 -3.09
C ASN A 18 18.48 -3.86 -3.56
N GLY A 19 18.03 -2.62 -3.82
CA GLY A 19 16.66 -2.34 -4.20
C GLY A 19 15.73 -2.14 -2.99
N TYR A 20 14.48 -2.55 -3.13
CA TYR A 20 13.48 -2.41 -2.07
C TYR A 20 12.72 -3.71 -1.82
N THR A 21 12.17 -3.82 -0.61
CA THR A 21 11.26 -4.90 -0.23
C THR A 21 9.90 -4.30 0.12
N ALA A 22 8.84 -4.82 -0.50
CA ALA A 22 7.47 -4.46 -0.18
C ALA A 22 6.72 -5.68 0.34
N ILE A 23 6.08 -5.56 1.50
CA ILE A 23 5.30 -6.64 2.11
C ILE A 23 3.95 -6.08 2.57
N GLY A 24 2.87 -6.75 2.16
CA GLY A 24 1.53 -6.50 2.67
C GLY A 24 1.21 -7.45 3.82
N PHE A 25 0.72 -6.89 4.92
CA PHE A 25 0.15 -7.64 6.03
C PHE A 25 -1.36 -7.46 6.00
N SER A 26 -2.04 -8.45 5.46
CA SER A 26 -3.51 -8.41 5.43
C SER A 26 -4.08 -8.37 6.86
N PRO A 27 -5.16 -7.61 7.08
CA PRO A 27 -5.90 -6.85 6.06
C PRO A 27 -5.49 -5.38 5.93
N PHE A 28 -4.74 -4.79 6.87
CA PHE A 28 -4.71 -3.33 7.03
C PHE A 28 -3.33 -2.70 7.08
N ASN A 29 -2.28 -3.47 6.84
CA ASN A 29 -0.92 -2.95 6.94
C ASN A 29 -0.07 -3.37 5.76
N SER A 30 0.83 -2.49 5.37
CA SER A 30 1.92 -2.82 4.46
C SER A 30 3.17 -2.01 4.80
N PHE A 31 4.32 -2.46 4.35
CA PHE A 31 5.51 -1.66 4.42
C PHE A 31 6.33 -1.76 3.13
N VAL A 32 7.10 -0.71 2.90
CA VAL A 32 8.15 -0.67 1.88
C VAL A 32 9.44 -0.28 2.59
N ALA A 33 10.48 -1.05 2.37
CA ALA A 33 11.79 -0.84 2.97
C ALA A 33 12.89 -0.82 1.92
N ASN A 34 13.82 0.10 2.06
CA ASN A 34 15.10 0.15 1.36
C ASN A 34 16.23 0.37 2.38
N ASN A 35 17.45 0.67 1.92
CA ASN A 35 18.60 0.84 2.81
C ASN A 35 18.53 2.10 3.69
N GLU A 36 17.79 3.13 3.28
CA GLU A 36 17.76 4.43 3.94
C GLU A 36 16.54 4.60 4.83
N PHE A 37 15.39 4.07 4.40
CA PHE A 37 14.14 4.28 5.11
C PHE A 37 13.18 3.10 5.00
N VAL A 38 12.23 3.09 5.91
CA VAL A 38 11.06 2.22 5.87
C VAL A 38 9.81 3.08 5.93
N ILE A 39 8.84 2.80 5.06
CA ILE A 39 7.50 3.37 5.14
C ILE A 39 6.57 2.28 5.63
N LEU A 40 5.82 2.57 6.69
CA LEU A 40 4.73 1.74 7.17
C LEU A 40 3.40 2.40 6.79
N PHE A 41 2.55 1.65 6.12
CA PHE A 41 1.18 2.08 5.80
C PHE A 41 0.21 1.38 6.73
N LEU A 42 -0.63 2.17 7.38
CA LEU A 42 -1.72 1.69 8.21
C LEU A 42 -3.04 2.18 7.60
N PHE A 43 -3.89 1.24 7.22
CA PHE A 43 -5.23 1.50 6.69
C PHE A 43 -6.24 1.30 7.83
N SER A 44 -6.86 2.37 8.28
CA SER A 44 -7.83 2.36 9.39
C SER A 44 -9.23 2.64 8.86
N PRO A 45 -10.08 1.62 8.67
CA PRO A 45 -11.47 1.80 8.29
C PRO A 45 -12.22 2.56 9.39
N ILE A 46 -12.88 3.64 9.02
CA ILE A 46 -13.70 4.47 9.94
C ILE A 46 -15.18 4.21 9.73
N SER A 47 -15.56 3.96 8.49
CA SER A 47 -16.93 3.62 8.10
C SER A 47 -16.89 2.82 6.80
N GLN A 48 -18.06 2.41 6.31
CA GLN A 48 -18.21 1.65 5.07
C GLN A 48 -17.48 2.31 3.87
N ASN A 49 -17.48 3.63 3.79
CA ASN A 49 -16.93 4.39 2.64
C ASN A 49 -15.80 5.32 3.05
N LYS A 50 -15.21 5.12 4.23
CA LYS A 50 -14.13 6.00 4.70
C LYS A 50 -13.04 5.21 5.40
N THR A 51 -11.82 5.36 4.89
CA THR A 51 -10.60 4.81 5.48
C THR A 51 -9.58 5.93 5.66
N ILE A 52 -8.90 5.94 6.80
CA ILE A 52 -7.74 6.81 7.02
C ILE A 52 -6.49 5.99 6.67
N VAL A 53 -5.63 6.57 5.85
CA VAL A 53 -4.31 6.02 5.57
C VAL A 53 -3.27 6.82 6.32
N THR A 54 -2.55 6.17 7.23
CA THR A 54 -1.45 6.78 7.98
C THR A 54 -0.13 6.20 7.49
N GLN A 55 0.83 7.07 7.23
CA GLN A 55 2.19 6.70 6.85
C GLN A 55 3.15 7.01 8.00
N TYR A 56 3.92 6.01 8.42
CA TYR A 56 5.02 6.18 9.36
C TYR A 56 6.34 6.01 8.62
N TRP A 57 7.22 6.95 8.83
CA TRP A 57 8.52 6.98 8.19
C TRP A 57 9.60 6.73 9.23
N VAL A 58 10.44 5.75 8.96
CA VAL A 58 11.58 5.39 9.81
C VAL A 58 12.84 5.46 8.97
N THR A 59 13.79 6.25 9.39
CA THR A 59 15.11 6.38 8.74
C THR A 59 16.20 5.82 9.63
N HIS A 60 17.29 5.34 9.03
CA HIS A 60 18.46 5.00 9.81
C HIS A 60 19.07 6.27 10.42
N LYS A 61 19.53 6.18 11.68
CA LYS A 61 20.05 7.33 12.43
C LYS A 61 21.23 8.04 11.76
N ASP A 62 22.02 7.32 10.96
CA ASP A 62 23.18 7.83 10.25
C ASP A 62 22.89 8.14 8.77
N ALA A 63 21.62 8.04 8.34
CA ALA A 63 21.22 8.37 6.97
C ALA A 63 21.15 9.88 6.79
N GLU A 64 21.83 10.40 5.78
CA GLU A 64 21.67 11.79 5.32
C GLU A 64 20.46 11.87 4.40
N VAL A 65 19.25 11.91 4.96
CA VAL A 65 18.00 11.87 4.21
C VAL A 65 17.43 13.26 4.03
N ASP A 66 17.16 13.63 2.79
CA ASP A 66 16.33 14.79 2.47
C ASP A 66 14.85 14.39 2.65
N ILE A 67 14.27 14.75 3.79
CA ILE A 67 12.91 14.36 4.18
C ILE A 67 11.89 14.86 3.16
N GLU A 68 12.05 16.06 2.62
CA GLU A 68 11.10 16.63 1.66
C GLU A 68 11.06 15.82 0.36
N LYS A 69 12.23 15.46 -0.17
CA LYS A 69 12.31 14.61 -1.37
C LYS A 69 11.80 13.20 -1.12
N MET A 70 12.13 12.63 0.03
CA MET A 70 11.68 11.31 0.41
C MET A 70 10.16 11.22 0.47
N ILE A 71 9.52 12.19 1.13
CA ILE A 71 8.06 12.24 1.29
C ILE A 71 7.36 12.61 -0.03
N PHE A 72 7.98 13.43 -0.87
CA PHE A 72 7.35 13.97 -2.07
C PHE A 72 6.77 12.89 -2.98
N LEU A 73 7.59 11.91 -3.38
CA LEU A 73 7.17 10.83 -4.28
C LEU A 73 6.00 10.03 -3.70
N TRP A 74 6.13 9.61 -2.45
CA TRP A 74 5.12 8.77 -1.80
C TRP A 74 3.84 9.54 -1.49
N ASN A 75 3.94 10.82 -1.19
CA ASN A 75 2.78 11.67 -0.99
C ASN A 75 2.00 11.88 -2.29
N GLN A 76 2.72 12.10 -3.40
CA GLN A 76 2.11 12.18 -4.72
C GLN A 76 1.43 10.86 -5.10
N THR A 77 2.14 9.74 -5.01
CA THR A 77 1.61 8.41 -5.34
C THR A 77 0.37 8.08 -4.49
N SER A 78 0.44 8.31 -3.19
CA SER A 78 -0.70 8.05 -2.30
C SER A 78 -1.91 8.94 -2.59
N THR A 79 -1.67 10.17 -3.06
CA THR A 79 -2.75 11.06 -3.48
C THR A 79 -3.42 10.56 -4.76
N GLU A 80 -2.63 10.13 -5.74
CA GLU A 80 -3.13 9.54 -6.99
C GLU A 80 -3.91 8.26 -6.73
N ASP A 81 -3.37 7.35 -5.91
CA ASP A 81 -4.02 6.11 -5.50
C ASP A 81 -5.35 6.37 -4.78
N SER A 82 -5.39 7.38 -3.89
CA SER A 82 -6.63 7.76 -3.20
C SER A 82 -7.70 8.22 -4.18
N GLN A 83 -7.35 9.03 -5.17
CA GLN A 83 -8.28 9.48 -6.21
C GLN A 83 -8.79 8.30 -7.05
N LEU A 84 -7.91 7.36 -7.41
CA LEU A 84 -8.30 6.15 -8.14
C LEU A 84 -9.26 5.28 -7.32
N CYS A 85 -8.98 5.09 -6.03
CA CYS A 85 -9.87 4.35 -5.13
C CYS A 85 -11.25 4.99 -5.02
N GLU A 86 -11.33 6.32 -4.87
CA GLU A 86 -12.59 7.05 -4.80
C GLU A 86 -13.38 6.96 -6.13
N MET A 87 -12.69 7.05 -7.26
CA MET A 87 -13.32 6.90 -8.58
C MET A 87 -13.83 5.47 -8.78
N ASN A 88 -13.05 4.47 -8.39
CA ASN A 88 -13.41 3.06 -8.48
C ASN A 88 -14.62 2.74 -7.59
N GLN A 89 -14.69 3.30 -6.38
CA GLN A 89 -15.84 3.14 -5.50
C GLN A 89 -17.14 3.66 -6.13
N LYS A 90 -17.10 4.82 -6.77
CA LYS A 90 -18.26 5.35 -7.53
C LYS A 90 -18.67 4.42 -8.67
N GLY A 91 -17.70 3.78 -9.34
CA GLY A 91 -17.95 2.76 -10.36
C GLY A 91 -18.64 1.51 -9.80
N ILE A 92 -18.18 1.03 -8.65
CA ILE A 92 -18.74 -0.14 -7.95
C ILE A 92 -20.19 0.12 -7.50
N GLU A 93 -20.54 1.32 -7.12
CA GLU A 93 -21.90 1.72 -6.73
C GLU A 93 -22.86 1.85 -7.92
N SER A 94 -22.36 1.79 -9.15
CA SER A 94 -23.19 1.86 -10.36
C SER A 94 -24.06 0.61 -10.52
N ARG A 95 -25.30 0.81 -10.98
CA ARG A 95 -26.21 -0.29 -11.33
C ARG A 95 -25.69 -1.20 -12.46
N ALA A 96 -24.78 -0.69 -13.28
CA ALA A 96 -24.18 -1.43 -14.39
C ALA A 96 -22.85 -2.10 -14.00
N TYR A 97 -22.45 -2.02 -12.74
CA TYR A 97 -21.19 -2.62 -12.28
C TYR A 97 -21.20 -4.14 -12.48
N GLN A 98 -20.12 -4.64 -13.05
CA GLN A 98 -19.81 -6.06 -13.11
C GLN A 98 -18.36 -6.26 -12.64
N PRO A 99 -18.09 -7.26 -11.78
CA PRO A 99 -16.72 -7.54 -11.33
C PRO A 99 -15.82 -7.87 -12.53
N GLY A 100 -14.63 -7.25 -12.55
CA GLY A 100 -13.57 -7.62 -13.48
C GLY A 100 -12.95 -8.97 -13.12
N LYS A 101 -12.18 -9.51 -14.06
CA LYS A 101 -11.33 -10.68 -13.81
C LYS A 101 -9.95 -10.20 -13.36
N TYR A 102 -9.35 -10.92 -12.42
CA TYR A 102 -7.95 -10.71 -12.09
C TYR A 102 -7.04 -11.18 -13.23
N GLY A 103 -5.94 -10.46 -13.43
CA GLY A 103 -4.87 -10.89 -14.33
C GLY A 103 -4.01 -12.00 -13.68
N ASP A 104 -3.25 -12.70 -14.50
CA ASP A 104 -2.44 -13.86 -14.05
C ASP A 104 -1.36 -13.47 -13.00
N LEU A 105 -0.93 -12.21 -12.97
CA LEU A 105 0.07 -11.70 -12.02
C LEU A 105 -0.55 -11.18 -10.71
N GLU A 106 -1.87 -11.13 -10.58
CA GLU A 106 -2.57 -10.57 -9.42
C GLU A 106 -2.86 -11.61 -8.32
N THR A 107 -1.96 -12.56 -8.14
CA THR A 107 -2.12 -13.67 -7.17
C THR A 107 -2.27 -13.19 -5.72
N SER A 108 -1.61 -12.09 -5.36
CA SER A 108 -1.71 -11.49 -4.02
C SER A 108 -3.13 -10.99 -3.72
N LEU A 109 -3.84 -10.46 -4.71
CA LEU A 109 -5.22 -10.01 -4.57
C LEU A 109 -6.17 -11.20 -4.35
N ILE A 110 -5.92 -12.32 -5.04
CA ILE A 110 -6.69 -13.56 -4.86
C ILE A 110 -6.51 -14.10 -3.44
N HIS A 111 -5.27 -14.09 -2.91
CA HIS A 111 -4.99 -14.51 -1.55
C HIS A 111 -5.66 -13.59 -0.52
N TYR A 112 -5.60 -12.28 -0.73
CA TYR A 112 -6.29 -11.31 0.13
C TYR A 112 -7.80 -11.53 0.13
N GLN A 113 -8.41 -11.71 -1.04
CA GLN A 113 -9.85 -11.95 -1.16
C GLN A 113 -10.26 -13.22 -0.41
N LYS A 114 -9.50 -14.31 -0.56
CA LYS A 114 -9.76 -15.55 0.16
C LYS A 114 -9.67 -15.34 1.66
N PHE A 115 -8.61 -14.71 2.15
CA PHE A 115 -8.45 -14.37 3.56
C PHE A 115 -9.66 -13.59 4.10
N TYR A 116 -10.09 -12.55 3.38
CA TYR A 116 -11.23 -11.73 3.76
C TYR A 116 -12.53 -12.53 3.83
N LEU A 117 -12.80 -13.35 2.80
CA LEU A 117 -14.03 -14.15 2.74
C LEU A 117 -14.08 -15.23 3.83
N ASP A 118 -12.95 -15.88 4.12
CA ASP A 118 -12.87 -16.88 5.19
C ASP A 118 -13.19 -16.24 6.56
N HIS A 119 -12.66 -15.05 6.84
CA HIS A 119 -12.95 -14.33 8.08
C HIS A 119 -14.40 -13.85 8.16
N LEU A 120 -14.94 -13.33 7.07
CA LEU A 120 -16.34 -12.90 7.01
C LEU A 120 -17.29 -14.07 7.25
N GLN A 121 -17.06 -15.22 6.61
CA GLN A 121 -17.89 -16.42 6.80
C GLN A 121 -17.84 -16.95 8.24
N ASN A 122 -16.66 -16.95 8.86
CA ASN A 122 -16.52 -17.36 10.24
C ASN A 122 -17.28 -16.42 11.18
N HIS A 123 -17.17 -15.11 10.97
CA HIS A 123 -17.89 -14.13 11.77
C HIS A 123 -19.43 -14.28 11.63
N ILE A 124 -19.93 -14.51 10.42
CA ILE A 124 -21.36 -14.77 10.21
C ILE A 124 -21.83 -16.03 10.97
N ARG A 125 -21.04 -17.09 10.97
CA ARG A 125 -21.36 -18.32 11.72
C ARG A 125 -21.39 -18.15 13.23
N GLU A 126 -20.58 -17.25 13.76
CA GLU A 126 -20.58 -16.92 15.19
C GLU A 126 -21.81 -16.11 15.63
N LEU A 127 -22.47 -15.43 14.69
CA LEU A 127 -23.66 -14.62 14.93
C LEU A 127 -24.97 -15.39 14.78
N THR A 128 -24.95 -16.60 14.22
CA THR A 128 -26.11 -17.47 13.97
C THR A 128 -26.15 -18.67 14.90
#